data_f53b5b287c3c065c0db9c5322a65b9e1
#
_entry.id   f53b5b287c3c065c0db9c5322a65b9e1
#
_cell.length_a   1.000
_cell.length_b   1.000
_cell.length_c   1.000
_cell.angle_alpha   90.00
_cell.angle_beta   90.00
_cell.angle_gamma   90.00
#
_symmetry.space_group_name_H-M   'P 1'
#
loop_
_entity.id
_entity.type
_entity.pdbx_description
1 polymer ?
#
loop_
_entity_poly.entity_id
_entity_poly.type
_entity_poly.pdbx_seq_one_letter_code
_entity_poly.pdbx_strand_id
1 'polypeptide(L)'
;AYLTSMGTYLVTIGMATQIGWFYAIQGIVSIFMPALMGIVADRWIPAQRLLGYCHLLAGLLMLATAYAGQQGLHDLLFPIYALSVAFYMPTLALSNSVAYNGLTQAGMDTVKHFPPIRVFGTIGFICTMWLVDVLGFQANQNQFVASAAVSLLLFLYTFTLPHCPVVKSGEKKSVADALGLRAFALLKQKKMAIFFCFSMLLGVSLQITNGFANPFITSFKDIPQYADTFGVNHANMLISLSQISETCCILLIPFFMKRYGIKNVMLIAMMAWVLRFGLFALGNPGSGVWMFVLSMIVYGVAFDFFNISGSLFVEQNTDTKQRSSAQGLFMLMTNGIGATIGTLSAQAVVNAYTVDGVTQWAACWYVFAGYALVVAVAFALIFRPKTKKHNEE
;
A
#
# COMPACT_ATOMS: atom_id res chain seq x y z
N ALA A 1 -8.42 -9.01 -1.37
CA ALA A 1 -8.37 -10.44 -1.08
C ALA A 1 -7.01 -11.06 -1.49
N TYR A 2 -6.52 -10.78 -2.68
CA TYR A 2 -5.32 -11.41 -3.26
C TYR A 2 -3.98 -10.73 -2.91
N LEU A 3 -3.99 -9.50 -2.42
CA LEU A 3 -2.80 -8.63 -2.34
C LEU A 3 -1.61 -9.29 -1.62
N THR A 4 -1.84 -9.99 -0.54
CA THR A 4 -0.77 -10.59 0.28
C THR A 4 -0.37 -12.00 -0.18
N SER A 5 -1.23 -12.72 -0.89
CA SER A 5 -1.01 -14.12 -1.30
C SER A 5 -0.72 -14.32 -2.79
N MET A 6 -0.91 -13.29 -3.62
CA MET A 6 -0.64 -13.38 -5.06
C MET A 6 0.80 -13.82 -5.37
N GLY A 7 1.78 -13.36 -4.57
CA GLY A 7 3.17 -13.78 -4.73
C GLY A 7 3.34 -15.30 -4.62
N THR A 8 2.70 -15.94 -3.64
CA THR A 8 2.72 -17.39 -3.48
C THR A 8 2.08 -18.12 -4.66
N TYR A 9 0.93 -17.61 -5.14
CA TYR A 9 0.32 -18.14 -6.34
C TYR A 9 1.25 -18.06 -7.55
N LEU A 10 1.92 -16.92 -7.78
CA LEU A 10 2.87 -16.76 -8.88
C LEU A 10 4.06 -17.73 -8.77
N VAL A 11 4.52 -18.02 -7.55
CA VAL A 11 5.55 -19.08 -7.32
C VAL A 11 5.01 -20.44 -7.77
N THR A 12 3.79 -20.81 -7.40
CA THR A 12 3.22 -22.14 -7.72
C THR A 12 3.02 -22.38 -9.20
N ILE A 13 2.81 -21.32 -9.99
CA ILE A 13 2.65 -21.43 -11.46
C ILE A 13 3.95 -21.16 -12.23
N GLY A 14 5.10 -21.08 -11.54
CA GLY A 14 6.41 -20.87 -12.19
C GLY A 14 6.73 -19.44 -12.60
N MET A 15 5.95 -18.44 -12.12
CA MET A 15 6.12 -17.02 -12.42
C MET A 15 6.81 -16.24 -11.28
N ALA A 16 7.59 -16.88 -10.45
CA ALA A 16 8.26 -16.27 -9.29
C ALA A 16 9.13 -15.05 -9.66
N THR A 17 9.74 -15.05 -10.84
CA THR A 17 10.57 -13.94 -11.34
C THR A 17 9.78 -12.70 -11.74
N GLN A 18 8.45 -12.79 -11.81
CA GLN A 18 7.56 -11.71 -12.24
C GLN A 18 6.79 -11.07 -11.07
N ILE A 19 6.92 -11.56 -9.84
CA ILE A 19 6.22 -11.03 -8.67
C ILE A 19 6.38 -9.51 -8.58
N GLY A 20 7.62 -9.01 -8.77
CA GLY A 20 7.91 -7.59 -8.73
C GLY A 20 7.06 -6.76 -9.70
N TRP A 21 6.83 -7.24 -10.91
CA TRP A 21 6.01 -6.54 -11.91
C TRP A 21 4.53 -6.49 -11.53
N PHE A 22 3.98 -7.60 -11.00
CA PHE A 22 2.59 -7.65 -10.54
C PHE A 22 2.30 -6.67 -9.40
N TYR A 23 3.28 -6.41 -8.52
CA TYR A 23 3.13 -5.40 -7.48
C TYR A 23 3.51 -4.00 -7.94
N ALA A 24 4.50 -3.85 -8.83
CA ALA A 24 4.91 -2.56 -9.38
C ALA A 24 3.80 -1.88 -10.18
N ILE A 25 2.98 -2.65 -10.92
CA ILE A 25 1.88 -2.08 -11.72
C ILE A 25 0.88 -1.30 -10.87
N GLN A 26 0.69 -1.68 -9.60
CA GLN A 26 -0.17 -0.95 -8.67
C GLN A 26 0.36 0.47 -8.42
N GLY A 27 1.68 0.59 -8.19
CA GLY A 27 2.34 1.88 -8.03
C GLY A 27 2.29 2.71 -9.30
N ILE A 28 2.63 2.12 -10.45
CA ILE A 28 2.63 2.78 -11.75
C ILE A 28 1.25 3.36 -12.08
N VAL A 29 0.22 2.55 -11.95
CA VAL A 29 -1.15 2.95 -12.26
C VAL A 29 -1.66 4.01 -11.29
N SER A 30 -1.26 3.95 -10.02
CA SER A 30 -1.63 4.92 -9.00
C SER A 30 -1.11 6.34 -9.28
N ILE A 31 -0.11 6.47 -10.15
CA ILE A 31 0.45 7.78 -10.52
C ILE A 31 -0.56 8.62 -11.31
N PHE A 32 -1.33 8.01 -12.21
CA PHE A 32 -2.16 8.77 -13.15
C PHE A 32 -3.65 8.39 -13.15
N MET A 33 -4.02 7.12 -12.91
CA MET A 33 -5.40 6.69 -13.03
C MET A 33 -6.37 7.34 -12.02
N PRO A 34 -6.04 7.54 -10.73
CA PRO A 34 -6.93 8.24 -9.82
C PRO A 34 -7.23 9.68 -10.25
N ALA A 35 -6.23 10.38 -10.77
CA ALA A 35 -6.40 11.74 -11.28
C ALA A 35 -7.27 11.79 -12.54
N LEU A 36 -7.07 10.86 -13.48
CA LEU A 36 -7.90 10.76 -14.68
C LEU A 36 -9.36 10.46 -14.33
N MET A 37 -9.61 9.50 -13.45
CA MET A 37 -10.96 9.15 -13.02
C MET A 37 -11.60 10.26 -12.15
N GLY A 38 -10.79 11.02 -11.41
CA GLY A 38 -11.26 12.23 -10.73
C GLY A 38 -11.82 13.28 -11.71
N ILE A 39 -11.12 13.51 -12.84
CA ILE A 39 -11.62 14.41 -13.90
C ILE A 39 -12.93 13.88 -14.49
N VAL A 40 -13.04 12.58 -14.70
CA VAL A 40 -14.27 11.96 -15.22
C VAL A 40 -15.42 12.14 -14.22
N ALA A 41 -15.15 11.94 -12.92
CA ALA A 41 -16.15 12.13 -11.86
C ALA A 41 -16.60 13.57 -11.72
N ASP A 42 -15.68 14.53 -11.86
CA ASP A 42 -15.99 15.95 -11.73
C ASP A 42 -16.81 16.49 -12.92
N ARG A 43 -16.67 15.90 -14.11
CA ARG A 43 -17.22 16.48 -15.36
C ARG A 43 -18.37 15.72 -15.98
N TRP A 44 -18.35 14.39 -15.93
CA TRP A 44 -19.22 13.59 -16.79
C TRP A 44 -20.07 12.54 -16.07
N ILE A 45 -19.52 11.86 -15.09
CA ILE A 45 -20.17 10.71 -14.43
C ILE A 45 -20.17 10.95 -12.92
N PRO A 46 -21.31 10.91 -12.24
CA PRO A 46 -21.37 11.03 -10.78
C PRO A 46 -20.45 10.01 -10.10
N ALA A 47 -19.71 10.47 -9.07
CA ALA A 47 -18.64 9.70 -8.44
C ALA A 47 -19.08 8.30 -7.97
N GLN A 48 -20.30 8.16 -7.41
CA GLN A 48 -20.84 6.87 -6.97
C GLN A 48 -21.10 5.90 -8.14
N ARG A 49 -21.52 6.40 -9.31
CA ARG A 49 -21.70 5.56 -10.50
C ARG A 49 -20.36 5.17 -11.14
N LEU A 50 -19.43 6.12 -11.19
CA LEU A 50 -18.07 5.85 -11.69
C LEU A 50 -17.37 4.81 -10.81
N LEU A 51 -17.52 4.92 -9.48
CA LEU A 51 -17.05 3.90 -8.54
C LEU A 51 -17.60 2.52 -8.87
N GLY A 52 -18.91 2.42 -9.14
CA GLY A 52 -19.55 1.17 -9.56
C GLY A 52 -18.97 0.62 -10.86
N TYR A 53 -18.86 1.44 -11.90
CA TYR A 53 -18.30 1.00 -13.18
C TYR A 53 -16.84 0.55 -13.07
N CYS A 54 -16.03 1.25 -12.28
CA CYS A 54 -14.67 0.82 -12.01
C CYS A 54 -14.63 -0.56 -11.32
N HIS A 55 -15.50 -0.80 -10.33
CA HIS A 55 -15.60 -2.11 -9.68
C HIS A 55 -16.14 -3.20 -10.60
N LEU A 56 -17.09 -2.89 -11.47
CA LEU A 56 -17.59 -3.83 -12.47
C LEU A 56 -16.47 -4.29 -13.41
N LEU A 57 -15.76 -3.33 -14.03
CA LEU A 57 -14.68 -3.62 -14.96
C LEU A 57 -13.51 -4.34 -14.27
N ALA A 58 -13.09 -3.85 -13.09
CA ALA A 58 -12.05 -4.50 -12.32
C ALA A 58 -12.44 -5.94 -11.93
N GLY A 59 -13.69 -6.17 -11.52
CA GLY A 59 -14.18 -7.50 -11.16
C GLY A 59 -14.23 -8.47 -12.33
N LEU A 60 -14.75 -8.02 -13.49
CA LEU A 60 -14.79 -8.85 -14.71
C LEU A 60 -13.38 -9.20 -15.21
N LEU A 61 -12.46 -8.24 -15.18
CA LEU A 61 -11.07 -8.47 -15.55
C LEU A 61 -10.35 -9.38 -14.53
N MET A 62 -10.73 -9.32 -13.26
CA MET A 62 -10.18 -10.24 -12.25
C MET A 62 -10.70 -11.67 -12.44
N LEU A 63 -11.95 -11.86 -12.89
CA LEU A 63 -12.44 -13.18 -13.33
C LEU A 63 -11.69 -13.68 -14.56
N ALA A 64 -11.42 -12.80 -15.52
CA ALA A 64 -10.60 -13.14 -16.69
C ALA A 64 -9.17 -13.51 -16.29
N THR A 65 -8.59 -12.84 -15.29
CA THR A 65 -7.28 -13.18 -14.71
C THR A 65 -7.31 -14.59 -14.10
N ALA A 66 -8.35 -14.88 -13.32
CA ALA A 66 -8.53 -16.21 -12.73
C ALA A 66 -8.66 -17.30 -13.81
N TYR A 67 -9.45 -17.03 -14.85
CA TYR A 67 -9.61 -17.95 -15.98
C TYR A 67 -8.31 -18.17 -16.74
N ALA A 68 -7.57 -17.11 -17.05
CA ALA A 68 -6.25 -17.21 -17.69
C ALA A 68 -5.28 -18.07 -16.86
N GLY A 69 -5.27 -17.87 -15.51
CA GLY A 69 -4.49 -18.69 -14.59
C GLY A 69 -4.91 -20.15 -14.60
N GLN A 70 -6.22 -20.44 -14.62
CA GLN A 70 -6.75 -21.80 -14.67
C GLN A 70 -6.38 -22.52 -15.96
N GLN A 71 -6.36 -21.80 -17.09
CA GLN A 71 -6.01 -22.36 -18.40
C GLN A 71 -4.50 -22.39 -18.67
N GLY A 72 -3.67 -21.93 -17.74
CA GLY A 72 -2.22 -21.85 -17.93
C GLY A 72 -1.78 -20.81 -18.97
N LEU A 73 -2.61 -19.81 -19.26
CA LEU A 73 -2.31 -18.73 -20.21
C LEU A 73 -1.46 -17.65 -19.53
N HIS A 74 -0.24 -18.01 -19.16
CA HIS A 74 0.64 -17.17 -18.35
C HIS A 74 0.99 -15.82 -19.01
N ASP A 75 1.13 -15.81 -20.34
CA ASP A 75 1.44 -14.59 -21.10
C ASP A 75 0.32 -13.54 -21.03
N LEU A 76 -0.92 -13.98 -20.86
CA LEU A 76 -2.09 -13.11 -20.75
C LEU A 76 -2.40 -12.69 -19.29
N LEU A 77 -1.83 -13.41 -18.31
CA LEU A 77 -2.14 -13.18 -16.89
C LEU A 77 -1.79 -11.76 -16.47
N PHE A 78 -0.57 -11.30 -16.75
CA PHE A 78 -0.11 -9.96 -16.38
C PHE A 78 -0.87 -8.83 -17.08
N PRO A 79 -1.07 -8.84 -18.43
CA PRO A 79 -1.82 -7.78 -19.09
C PRO A 79 -3.27 -7.63 -18.60
N ILE A 80 -3.98 -8.75 -18.39
CA ILE A 80 -5.37 -8.72 -17.91
C ILE A 80 -5.40 -8.21 -16.46
N TYR A 81 -4.50 -8.70 -15.61
CA TYR A 81 -4.35 -8.23 -14.23
C TYR A 81 -4.02 -6.74 -14.17
N ALA A 82 -3.08 -6.27 -14.99
CA ALA A 82 -2.69 -4.86 -15.04
C ALA A 82 -3.88 -3.95 -15.41
N LEU A 83 -4.71 -4.39 -16.36
CA LEU A 83 -5.91 -3.66 -16.74
C LEU A 83 -6.95 -3.65 -15.61
N SER A 84 -7.12 -4.77 -14.89
CA SER A 84 -7.97 -4.82 -13.69
C SER A 84 -7.51 -3.81 -12.63
N VAL A 85 -6.21 -3.76 -12.35
CA VAL A 85 -5.61 -2.82 -11.39
C VAL A 85 -5.81 -1.36 -11.84
N ALA A 86 -5.75 -1.09 -13.15
CA ALA A 86 -5.99 0.25 -13.69
C ALA A 86 -7.38 0.79 -13.36
N PHE A 87 -8.40 -0.06 -13.35
CA PHE A 87 -9.75 0.31 -12.91
C PHE A 87 -9.93 0.25 -11.39
N TYR A 88 -9.18 -0.59 -10.70
CA TYR A 88 -9.28 -0.72 -9.24
C TYR A 88 -8.65 0.45 -8.49
N MET A 89 -7.46 0.92 -8.87
CA MET A 89 -6.74 1.94 -8.11
C MET A 89 -7.52 3.25 -7.93
N PRO A 90 -8.26 3.77 -8.94
CA PRO A 90 -9.08 4.95 -8.74
C PRO A 90 -10.20 4.79 -7.71
N THR A 91 -10.66 3.56 -7.47
CA THR A 91 -11.77 3.30 -6.54
C THR A 91 -11.44 3.72 -5.11
N LEU A 92 -10.16 3.71 -4.73
CA LEU A 92 -9.71 4.17 -3.41
C LEU A 92 -10.01 5.67 -3.19
N ALA A 93 -9.72 6.50 -4.20
CA ALA A 93 -10.01 7.92 -4.14
C ALA A 93 -11.51 8.20 -4.31
N LEU A 94 -12.17 7.49 -5.22
CA LEU A 94 -13.62 7.65 -5.47
C LEU A 94 -14.44 7.25 -4.24
N SER A 95 -14.09 6.18 -3.54
CA SER A 95 -14.80 5.77 -2.31
C SER A 95 -14.71 6.82 -1.21
N ASN A 96 -13.54 7.43 -1.04
CA ASN A 96 -13.38 8.54 -0.09
C ASN A 96 -14.23 9.74 -0.51
N SER A 97 -14.24 10.10 -1.79
CA SER A 97 -15.05 11.19 -2.32
C SER A 97 -16.54 10.96 -2.10
N VAL A 98 -17.03 9.76 -2.35
CA VAL A 98 -18.44 9.38 -2.11
C VAL A 98 -18.76 9.43 -0.62
N ALA A 99 -17.88 8.95 0.26
CA ALA A 99 -18.08 9.03 1.71
C ALA A 99 -18.14 10.48 2.21
N TYR A 100 -17.24 11.35 1.75
CA TYR A 100 -17.28 12.77 2.11
C TYR A 100 -18.57 13.46 1.62
N ASN A 101 -18.99 13.17 0.39
CA ASN A 101 -20.25 13.70 -0.13
C ASN A 101 -21.45 13.23 0.70
N GLY A 102 -21.52 11.94 1.03
CA GLY A 102 -22.60 11.39 1.85
C GLY A 102 -22.66 12.01 3.24
N LEU A 103 -21.52 12.18 3.91
CA LEU A 103 -21.44 12.85 5.22
C LEU A 103 -21.88 14.31 5.14
N THR A 104 -21.43 15.05 4.12
CA THR A 104 -21.81 16.45 3.91
C THR A 104 -23.29 16.59 3.65
N GLN A 105 -23.89 15.72 2.83
CA GLN A 105 -25.34 15.72 2.56
C GLN A 105 -26.16 15.38 3.81
N ALA A 106 -25.61 14.54 4.70
CA ALA A 106 -26.23 14.23 5.99
C ALA A 106 -26.03 15.32 7.06
N GLY A 107 -25.33 16.41 6.74
CA GLY A 107 -25.03 17.48 7.70
C GLY A 107 -24.03 17.07 8.79
N MET A 108 -23.27 16.00 8.56
CA MET A 108 -22.29 15.47 9.50
C MET A 108 -20.91 16.10 9.28
N ASP A 109 -20.19 16.31 10.39
CA ASP A 109 -18.80 16.77 10.33
C ASP A 109 -17.90 15.65 9.77
N THR A 110 -17.31 15.90 8.60
CA THR A 110 -16.45 14.95 7.89
C THR A 110 -15.20 14.61 8.68
N VAL A 111 -14.60 15.57 9.39
CA VAL A 111 -13.39 15.35 10.20
C VAL A 111 -13.66 14.38 11.34
N LYS A 112 -14.84 14.47 11.95
CA LYS A 112 -15.23 13.62 13.09
C LYS A 112 -15.71 12.24 12.66
N HIS A 113 -16.48 12.14 11.56
CA HIS A 113 -17.21 10.92 11.21
C HIS A 113 -16.54 10.07 10.11
N PHE A 114 -15.66 10.65 9.30
CA PHE A 114 -14.95 9.87 8.27
C PHE A 114 -13.95 8.84 8.84
N PRO A 115 -13.13 9.14 9.88
CA PRO A 115 -12.17 8.17 10.41
C PRO A 115 -12.80 6.84 10.84
N PRO A 116 -13.92 6.79 11.58
CA PRO A 116 -14.60 5.53 11.89
C PRO A 116 -15.03 4.75 10.65
N ILE A 117 -15.52 5.43 9.61
CA ILE A 117 -15.89 4.79 8.33
C ILE A 117 -14.66 4.16 7.68
N ARG A 118 -13.53 4.85 7.70
CA ARG A 118 -12.28 4.37 7.12
C ARG A 118 -11.75 3.09 7.78
N VAL A 119 -11.97 2.92 9.08
CA VAL A 119 -11.58 1.71 9.83
C VAL A 119 -12.26 0.45 9.27
N PHE A 120 -13.51 0.54 8.79
CA PHE A 120 -14.17 -0.60 8.15
C PHE A 120 -13.43 -1.09 6.90
N GLY A 121 -12.68 -0.24 6.21
CA GLY A 121 -11.80 -0.66 5.12
C GLY A 121 -10.71 -1.62 5.58
N THR A 122 -10.07 -1.35 6.72
CA THR A 122 -9.05 -2.23 7.31
C THR A 122 -9.69 -3.55 7.80
N ILE A 123 -10.84 -3.48 8.45
CA ILE A 123 -11.58 -4.67 8.89
C ILE A 123 -11.93 -5.56 7.68
N GLY A 124 -12.47 -4.98 6.60
CA GLY A 124 -12.80 -5.70 5.38
C GLY A 124 -11.56 -6.34 4.72
N PHE A 125 -10.42 -5.65 4.77
CA PHE A 125 -9.16 -6.20 4.27
C PHE A 125 -8.71 -7.42 5.08
N ILE A 126 -8.75 -7.36 6.42
CA ILE A 126 -8.43 -8.49 7.30
C ILE A 126 -9.40 -9.65 7.06
N CYS A 127 -10.71 -9.39 7.02
CA CYS A 127 -11.71 -10.42 6.76
C CYS A 127 -11.48 -11.14 5.43
N THR A 128 -11.13 -10.40 4.37
CA THR A 128 -10.85 -11.01 3.06
C THR A 128 -9.52 -11.78 3.04
N MET A 129 -8.50 -11.35 3.80
CA MET A 129 -7.27 -12.13 3.98
C MET A 129 -7.56 -13.46 4.66
N TRP A 130 -8.34 -13.45 5.73
CA TRP A 130 -8.73 -14.66 6.45
C TRP A 130 -9.60 -15.57 5.60
N LEU A 131 -10.53 -15.02 4.83
CA LEU A 131 -11.37 -15.80 3.92
C LEU A 131 -10.50 -16.56 2.88
N VAL A 132 -9.54 -15.89 2.25
CA VAL A 132 -8.62 -16.50 1.28
C VAL A 132 -7.77 -17.59 1.95
N ASP A 133 -7.35 -17.37 3.19
CA ASP A 133 -6.56 -18.31 3.99
C ASP A 133 -7.37 -19.57 4.33
N VAL A 134 -8.52 -19.40 4.99
CA VAL A 134 -9.39 -20.54 5.45
C VAL A 134 -9.88 -21.37 4.29
N LEU A 135 -10.19 -20.75 3.16
CA LEU A 135 -10.62 -21.47 1.95
C LEU A 135 -9.46 -22.13 1.18
N GLY A 136 -8.20 -21.96 1.63
CA GLY A 136 -7.04 -22.53 0.97
C GLY A 136 -6.73 -21.91 -0.39
N PHE A 137 -7.13 -20.64 -0.62
CA PHE A 137 -6.98 -19.97 -1.92
C PHE A 137 -5.63 -19.26 -2.09
N GLN A 138 -4.75 -19.28 -1.09
CA GLN A 138 -3.49 -18.54 -1.12
C GLN A 138 -2.57 -18.93 -2.30
N ALA A 139 -2.58 -20.19 -2.70
CA ALA A 139 -1.68 -20.75 -3.72
C ALA A 139 -2.40 -21.06 -5.06
N ASN A 140 -3.63 -20.59 -5.25
CA ASN A 140 -4.37 -20.85 -6.48
C ASN A 140 -5.14 -19.61 -6.99
N GLN A 141 -5.67 -19.68 -8.21
CA GLN A 141 -6.37 -18.60 -8.89
C GLN A 141 -7.69 -18.18 -8.21
N ASN A 142 -8.23 -18.98 -7.29
CA ASN A 142 -9.52 -18.69 -6.63
C ASN A 142 -9.46 -17.42 -5.77
N GLN A 143 -8.27 -16.98 -5.34
CA GLN A 143 -8.09 -15.69 -4.68
C GLN A 143 -8.54 -14.51 -5.57
N PHE A 144 -8.37 -14.62 -6.89
CA PHE A 144 -8.86 -13.63 -7.85
C PHE A 144 -10.38 -13.71 -8.03
N VAL A 145 -10.95 -14.93 -8.00
CA VAL A 145 -12.40 -15.11 -8.00
C VAL A 145 -13.04 -14.50 -6.76
N ALA A 146 -12.46 -14.70 -5.57
CA ALA A 146 -12.91 -14.09 -4.34
C ALA A 146 -12.87 -12.55 -4.41
N SER A 147 -11.79 -11.99 -4.97
CA SER A 147 -11.68 -10.55 -5.19
C SER A 147 -12.72 -10.02 -6.17
N ALA A 148 -12.94 -10.74 -7.27
CA ALA A 148 -13.95 -10.40 -8.27
C ALA A 148 -15.37 -10.42 -7.69
N ALA A 149 -15.70 -11.41 -6.89
CA ALA A 149 -17.01 -11.52 -6.23
C ALA A 149 -17.29 -10.29 -5.34
N VAL A 150 -16.30 -9.87 -4.53
CA VAL A 150 -16.43 -8.66 -3.70
C VAL A 150 -16.56 -7.41 -4.58
N SER A 151 -15.79 -7.28 -5.67
CA SER A 151 -15.91 -6.15 -6.60
C SER A 151 -17.28 -6.07 -7.25
N LEU A 152 -17.85 -7.20 -7.69
CA LEU A 152 -19.19 -7.24 -8.30
C LEU A 152 -20.28 -6.93 -7.27
N LEU A 153 -20.15 -7.40 -6.03
CA LEU A 153 -21.05 -7.02 -4.94
C LEU A 153 -20.98 -5.52 -4.65
N LEU A 154 -19.78 -4.93 -4.65
CA LEU A 154 -19.62 -3.48 -4.50
C LEU A 154 -20.24 -2.72 -5.66
N PHE A 155 -20.10 -3.20 -6.90
CA PHE A 155 -20.82 -2.60 -8.04
C PHE A 155 -22.33 -2.52 -7.78
N LEU A 156 -22.95 -3.63 -7.35
CA LEU A 156 -24.36 -3.64 -7.01
C LEU A 156 -24.69 -2.70 -5.85
N TYR A 157 -23.85 -2.67 -4.83
CA TYR A 157 -24.01 -1.79 -3.68
C TYR A 157 -23.95 -0.30 -4.04
N THR A 158 -23.19 0.09 -5.08
CA THR A 158 -23.08 1.50 -5.46
C THR A 158 -24.41 2.13 -5.92
N PHE A 159 -25.40 1.32 -6.31
CA PHE A 159 -26.75 1.82 -6.63
C PHE A 159 -27.52 2.31 -5.40
N THR A 160 -27.13 1.93 -4.20
CA THR A 160 -27.73 2.35 -2.93
C THR A 160 -27.06 3.59 -2.33
N LEU A 161 -25.90 4.00 -2.89
CA LEU A 161 -25.13 5.13 -2.38
C LEU A 161 -25.79 6.47 -2.71
N PRO A 162 -25.60 7.49 -1.87
CA PRO A 162 -26.16 8.83 -2.10
C PRO A 162 -25.63 9.43 -3.42
N HIS A 163 -26.48 10.16 -4.10
CA HIS A 163 -26.11 10.81 -5.35
C HIS A 163 -25.06 11.91 -5.12
N CYS A 164 -23.90 11.78 -5.77
CA CYS A 164 -22.85 12.79 -5.75
C CYS A 164 -23.06 13.73 -6.96
N PRO A 165 -23.42 14.99 -6.75
CA PRO A 165 -23.67 15.91 -7.87
C PRO A 165 -22.39 16.15 -8.66
N VAL A 166 -22.50 16.15 -9.98
CA VAL A 166 -21.43 16.60 -10.87
C VAL A 166 -21.38 18.11 -10.80
N VAL A 167 -20.31 18.65 -10.21
CA VAL A 167 -20.11 20.11 -10.15
C VAL A 167 -19.54 20.55 -11.50
N LYS A 168 -20.36 21.17 -12.31
CA LYS A 168 -19.91 21.89 -13.50
C LYS A 168 -19.16 23.16 -13.06
N SER A 169 -18.00 23.01 -12.42
CA SER A 169 -17.15 24.16 -12.09
C SER A 169 -16.60 24.70 -13.41
N GLY A 170 -16.81 26.00 -13.64
CA GLY A 170 -16.32 26.70 -14.84
C GLY A 170 -14.79 26.79 -14.96
N GLU A 171 -14.05 26.36 -13.95
CA GLU A 171 -12.60 26.25 -13.98
C GLU A 171 -12.20 24.88 -14.56
N LYS A 172 -11.68 24.91 -15.77
CA LYS A 172 -11.07 23.75 -16.44
C LYS A 172 -9.78 23.40 -15.69
N LYS A 173 -9.86 22.55 -14.66
CA LYS A 173 -8.65 21.92 -14.13
C LYS A 173 -7.95 21.19 -15.29
N SER A 174 -6.72 21.57 -15.59
CA SER A 174 -5.92 20.87 -16.60
C SER A 174 -5.54 19.49 -16.08
N VAL A 175 -5.20 18.56 -16.97
CA VAL A 175 -4.67 17.24 -16.56
C VAL A 175 -3.43 17.43 -15.68
N ALA A 176 -2.60 18.41 -15.98
CA ALA A 176 -1.43 18.77 -15.18
C ALA A 176 -1.80 19.22 -13.76
N ASP A 177 -2.91 19.93 -13.59
CA ASP A 177 -3.41 20.34 -12.26
C ASP A 177 -3.97 19.14 -11.48
N ALA A 178 -4.68 18.24 -12.17
CA ALA A 178 -5.24 17.05 -11.56
C ALA A 178 -4.14 16.04 -11.14
N LEU A 179 -3.07 15.94 -11.94
CA LEU A 179 -1.88 15.14 -11.60
C LEU A 179 -0.99 15.82 -10.54
N GLY A 180 -1.32 17.02 -10.10
CA GLY A 180 -0.54 17.74 -9.08
C GLY A 180 0.85 18.18 -9.57
N LEU A 181 1.07 18.27 -10.89
CA LEU A 181 2.39 18.58 -11.47
C LEU A 181 2.93 19.94 -11.01
N ARG A 182 2.07 20.87 -10.62
CA ARG A 182 2.50 22.16 -10.02
C ARG A 182 3.25 21.97 -8.69
N ALA A 183 2.97 20.89 -7.95
CA ALA A 183 3.69 20.60 -6.72
C ALA A 183 5.16 20.24 -6.95
N PHE A 184 5.56 19.81 -8.16
CA PHE A 184 6.97 19.60 -8.49
C PHE A 184 7.82 20.87 -8.35
N ALA A 185 7.21 22.05 -8.40
CA ALA A 185 7.90 23.31 -8.08
C ALA A 185 8.45 23.34 -6.64
N LEU A 186 7.87 22.58 -5.71
CA LEU A 186 8.35 22.43 -4.33
C LEU A 186 9.74 21.77 -4.28
N LEU A 187 10.09 20.96 -5.25
CA LEU A 187 11.44 20.35 -5.35
C LEU A 187 12.56 21.39 -5.55
N LYS A 188 12.23 22.62 -5.97
CA LYS A 188 13.19 23.72 -6.03
C LYS A 188 13.62 24.20 -4.63
N GLN A 189 12.82 23.94 -3.61
CA GLN A 189 13.15 24.26 -2.23
C GLN A 189 13.97 23.11 -1.63
N LYS A 190 15.23 23.35 -1.27
CA LYS A 190 16.17 22.34 -0.76
C LYS A 190 15.56 21.44 0.34
N LYS A 191 14.83 22.04 1.29
CA LYS A 191 14.21 21.32 2.41
C LYS A 191 13.13 20.32 1.93
N MET A 192 12.28 20.76 1.00
CA MET A 192 11.22 19.93 0.43
C MET A 192 11.79 18.87 -0.51
N ALA A 193 12.81 19.21 -1.31
CA ALA A 193 13.50 18.25 -2.17
C ALA A 193 14.11 17.09 -1.36
N ILE A 194 14.82 17.41 -0.27
CA ILE A 194 15.39 16.41 0.63
C ILE A 194 14.26 15.54 1.24
N PHE A 195 13.20 16.15 1.71
CA PHE A 195 12.06 15.43 2.28
C PHE A 195 11.42 14.47 1.27
N PHE A 196 11.11 14.94 0.06
CA PHE A 196 10.50 14.09 -0.97
C PHE A 196 11.45 13.00 -1.47
N CYS A 197 12.75 13.27 -1.55
CA CYS A 197 13.74 12.24 -1.87
C CYS A 197 13.73 11.11 -0.82
N PHE A 198 13.78 11.45 0.47
CA PHE A 198 13.69 10.44 1.53
C PHE A 198 12.33 9.75 1.60
N SER A 199 11.25 10.45 1.26
CA SER A 199 9.92 9.83 1.13
C SER A 199 9.89 8.78 0.03
N MET A 200 10.53 9.04 -1.11
CA MET A 200 10.68 8.07 -2.20
C MET A 200 11.55 6.88 -1.77
N LEU A 201 12.70 7.14 -1.13
CA LEU A 201 13.59 6.07 -0.65
C LEU A 201 12.91 5.20 0.41
N LEU A 202 12.10 5.77 1.30
CA LEU A 202 11.32 4.96 2.23
C LEU A 202 10.20 4.19 1.51
N GLY A 203 9.60 4.81 0.50
CA GLY A 203 8.59 4.17 -0.35
C GLY A 203 9.07 2.85 -0.94
N VAL A 204 10.38 2.71 -1.20
CA VAL A 204 10.99 1.44 -1.61
C VAL A 204 10.69 0.29 -0.66
N SER A 205 10.66 0.54 0.65
CA SER A 205 10.37 -0.50 1.66
C SER A 205 8.91 -0.91 1.75
N LEU A 206 7.96 -0.04 1.34
CA LEU A 206 6.53 -0.21 1.60
C LEU A 206 5.92 -1.47 0.97
N GLN A 207 6.27 -1.77 -0.28
CA GLN A 207 5.65 -2.88 -1.02
C GLN A 207 6.42 -4.19 -0.94
N ILE A 208 7.64 -4.20 -0.40
CA ILE A 208 8.47 -5.41 -0.34
C ILE A 208 7.75 -6.54 0.38
N THR A 209 7.19 -6.25 1.56
CA THR A 209 6.50 -7.29 2.34
C THR A 209 5.17 -7.72 1.74
N ASN A 210 4.47 -6.85 1.01
CA ASN A 210 3.24 -7.24 0.32
C ASN A 210 3.50 -8.29 -0.76
N GLY A 211 4.61 -8.15 -1.51
CA GLY A 211 4.98 -9.08 -2.57
C GLY A 211 5.68 -10.35 -2.07
N PHE A 212 6.54 -10.24 -1.07
CA PHE A 212 7.49 -11.28 -0.74
C PHE A 212 7.32 -11.92 0.65
N ALA A 213 6.53 -11.34 1.58
CA ALA A 213 6.37 -11.95 2.90
C ALA A 213 5.62 -13.28 2.87
N ASN A 214 4.53 -13.38 2.11
CA ASN A 214 3.77 -14.62 2.01
C ASN A 214 4.57 -15.72 1.28
N PRO A 215 5.20 -15.48 0.10
CA PRO A 215 6.13 -16.46 -0.52
C PRO A 215 7.26 -16.90 0.41
N PHE A 216 7.82 -15.97 1.18
CA PHE A 216 8.86 -16.30 2.17
C PHE A 216 8.35 -17.23 3.27
N ILE A 217 7.23 -16.90 3.91
CA ILE A 217 6.69 -17.72 5.00
C ILE A 217 6.28 -19.10 4.48
N THR A 218 5.63 -19.16 3.32
CA THR A 218 5.17 -20.42 2.71
C THR A 218 6.32 -21.29 2.17
N SER A 219 7.47 -20.71 1.85
CA SER A 219 8.66 -21.48 1.41
C SER A 219 9.18 -22.45 2.47
N PHE A 220 8.90 -22.20 3.74
CA PHE A 220 9.24 -23.13 4.82
C PHE A 220 8.47 -24.45 4.76
N LYS A 221 7.44 -24.56 3.91
CA LYS A 221 6.70 -25.82 3.69
C LYS A 221 7.58 -26.93 3.15
N ASP A 222 8.64 -26.57 2.41
CA ASP A 222 9.58 -27.52 1.85
C ASP A 222 10.55 -28.11 2.90
N ILE A 223 10.52 -27.56 4.13
CA ILE A 223 11.33 -28.03 5.25
C ILE A 223 10.44 -28.88 6.17
N PRO A 224 10.66 -30.20 6.29
CA PRO A 224 9.77 -31.10 7.04
C PRO A 224 9.48 -30.65 8.47
N GLN A 225 10.46 -30.03 9.14
CA GLN A 225 10.34 -29.51 10.51
C GLN A 225 9.28 -28.40 10.63
N TYR A 226 9.02 -27.64 9.56
CA TYR A 226 8.17 -26.46 9.57
C TYR A 226 6.88 -26.63 8.76
N ALA A 227 6.76 -27.69 7.95
CA ALA A 227 5.67 -27.89 7.00
C ALA A 227 4.27 -27.79 7.63
N ASP A 228 4.10 -28.30 8.84
CA ASP A 228 2.82 -28.35 9.55
C ASP A 228 2.62 -27.20 10.55
N THR A 229 3.51 -26.20 10.56
CA THR A 229 3.37 -25.07 11.47
C THR A 229 2.22 -24.14 11.06
N PHE A 230 1.59 -23.50 12.05
CA PHE A 230 0.51 -22.55 11.81
C PHE A 230 0.91 -21.43 10.84
N GLY A 231 2.10 -20.85 11.02
CA GLY A 231 2.57 -19.75 10.19
C GLY A 231 2.68 -20.11 8.71
N VAL A 232 3.11 -21.33 8.38
CA VAL A 232 3.22 -21.81 7.00
C VAL A 232 1.86 -22.09 6.39
N ASN A 233 0.96 -22.75 7.12
CA ASN A 233 -0.37 -23.09 6.64
C ASN A 233 -1.31 -21.88 6.57
N HIS A 234 -1.14 -20.91 7.47
CA HIS A 234 -1.98 -19.73 7.62
C HIS A 234 -1.17 -18.43 7.52
N ALA A 235 -0.35 -18.30 6.47
CA ALA A 235 0.52 -17.15 6.29
C ALA A 235 -0.24 -15.81 6.21
N ASN A 236 -1.41 -15.78 5.56
CA ASN A 236 -2.25 -14.59 5.49
C ASN A 236 -2.79 -14.18 6.87
N MET A 237 -3.18 -15.14 7.72
CA MET A 237 -3.60 -14.82 9.09
C MET A 237 -2.45 -14.21 9.89
N LEU A 238 -1.25 -14.78 9.77
CA LEU A 238 -0.07 -14.22 10.43
C LEU A 238 0.24 -12.80 9.92
N ILE A 239 0.21 -12.59 8.60
CA ILE A 239 0.46 -11.28 7.98
C ILE A 239 -0.61 -10.26 8.39
N SER A 240 -1.86 -10.67 8.63
CA SER A 240 -2.95 -9.78 9.04
C SER A 240 -2.69 -9.07 10.38
N LEU A 241 -1.80 -9.59 11.23
CA LEU A 241 -1.35 -8.90 12.44
C LEU A 241 -0.72 -7.53 12.12
N SER A 242 -0.14 -7.36 10.92
CA SER A 242 0.37 -6.07 10.47
C SER A 242 -0.75 -5.02 10.35
N GLN A 243 -1.92 -5.41 9.86
CA GLN A 243 -3.07 -4.52 9.71
C GLN A 243 -3.71 -4.16 11.05
N ILE A 244 -3.74 -5.12 11.97
CA ILE A 244 -4.20 -4.89 13.35
C ILE A 244 -3.26 -3.91 14.04
N SER A 245 -1.96 -4.12 13.91
CA SER A 245 -0.92 -3.22 14.45
C SER A 245 -1.03 -1.81 13.88
N GLU A 246 -1.23 -1.68 12.55
CA GLU A 246 -1.45 -0.39 11.89
C GLU A 246 -2.60 0.39 12.57
N THR A 247 -3.74 -0.25 12.76
CA THR A 247 -4.90 0.37 13.42
C THR A 247 -4.58 0.84 14.84
N CYS A 248 -3.84 0.06 15.61
CA CYS A 248 -3.45 0.41 16.99
C CYS A 248 -2.39 1.52 17.02
N CYS A 249 -1.41 1.48 16.11
CA CYS A 249 -0.29 2.42 16.08
C CYS A 249 -0.73 3.85 15.74
N ILE A 250 -1.77 4.01 14.92
CA ILE A 250 -2.35 5.33 14.61
C ILE A 250 -2.71 6.10 15.90
N LEU A 251 -3.23 5.40 16.90
CA LEU A 251 -3.62 6.01 18.18
C LEU A 251 -2.43 6.52 19.00
N LEU A 252 -1.24 5.96 18.78
CA LEU A 252 -0.02 6.34 19.51
C LEU A 252 0.68 7.56 18.89
N ILE A 253 0.41 7.89 17.64
CA ILE A 253 1.10 8.95 16.89
C ILE A 253 1.03 10.30 17.60
N PRO A 254 -0.13 10.79 18.08
CA PRO A 254 -0.19 12.10 18.76
C PRO A 254 0.75 12.19 19.96
N PHE A 255 0.87 11.11 20.75
CA PHE A 255 1.78 11.04 21.88
C PHE A 255 3.25 11.17 21.44
N PHE A 256 3.66 10.38 20.43
CA PHE A 256 5.03 10.40 19.94
C PHE A 256 5.37 11.73 19.25
N MET A 257 4.43 12.30 18.48
CA MET A 257 4.61 13.59 17.83
C MET A 257 4.81 14.72 18.83
N LYS A 258 4.02 14.76 19.91
CA LYS A 258 4.15 15.77 20.95
C LYS A 258 5.47 15.65 21.71
N ARG A 259 5.93 14.40 21.96
CA ARG A 259 7.12 14.15 22.78
C ARG A 259 8.43 14.26 21.99
N TYR A 260 8.47 13.75 20.78
CA TYR A 260 9.72 13.59 20.00
C TYR A 260 9.80 14.49 18.77
N GLY A 261 8.69 15.06 18.34
CA GLY A 261 8.61 15.89 17.15
C GLY A 261 8.69 15.10 15.83
N ILE A 262 8.36 15.77 14.73
CA ILE A 262 8.19 15.17 13.39
C ILE A 262 9.43 14.38 12.94
N LYS A 263 10.64 14.97 13.03
CA LYS A 263 11.87 14.32 12.55
C LYS A 263 12.13 12.99 13.25
N ASN A 264 12.02 12.98 14.58
CA ASN A 264 12.34 11.78 15.35
C ASN A 264 11.28 10.70 15.15
N VAL A 265 10.00 11.07 14.97
CA VAL A 265 8.92 10.12 14.64
C VAL A 265 9.16 9.49 13.27
N MET A 266 9.58 10.27 12.27
CA MET A 266 9.99 9.73 10.96
C MET A 266 11.19 8.78 11.07
N LEU A 267 12.18 9.14 11.90
CA LEU A 267 13.37 8.30 12.12
C LEU A 267 13.00 6.99 12.83
N ILE A 268 12.12 7.04 13.83
CA ILE A 268 11.58 5.84 14.49
C ILE A 268 10.92 4.91 13.45
N ALA A 269 10.13 5.47 12.54
CA ALA A 269 9.51 4.69 11.46
C ALA A 269 10.54 4.03 10.54
N MET A 270 11.60 4.76 10.16
CA MET A 270 12.68 4.21 9.33
C MET A 270 13.43 3.09 10.06
N MET A 271 13.73 3.26 11.34
CA MET A 271 14.36 2.21 12.15
C MET A 271 13.43 1.01 12.36
N ALA A 272 12.12 1.23 12.42
CA ALA A 272 11.15 0.16 12.48
C ALA A 272 11.18 -0.73 11.21
N TRP A 273 11.43 -0.17 10.03
CA TRP A 273 11.66 -0.96 8.80
C TRP A 273 12.93 -1.83 8.91
N VAL A 274 14.01 -1.29 9.46
CA VAL A 274 15.24 -2.07 9.71
C VAL A 274 14.95 -3.26 10.61
N LEU A 275 14.26 -3.00 11.72
CA LEU A 275 13.89 -4.03 12.68
C LEU A 275 12.96 -5.09 12.06
N ARG A 276 11.96 -4.66 11.29
CA ARG A 276 11.01 -5.54 10.60
C ARG A 276 11.73 -6.52 9.68
N PHE A 277 12.59 -6.02 8.81
CA PHE A 277 13.34 -6.87 7.88
C PHE A 277 14.37 -7.75 8.59
N GLY A 278 15.04 -7.23 9.61
CA GLY A 278 15.96 -8.01 10.45
C GLY A 278 15.27 -9.16 11.17
N LEU A 279 14.07 -8.95 11.69
CA LEU A 279 13.26 -9.99 12.33
C LEU A 279 12.81 -11.08 11.34
N PHE A 280 12.50 -10.70 10.09
CA PHE A 280 12.25 -11.69 9.03
C PHE A 280 13.51 -12.49 8.68
N ALA A 281 14.68 -11.86 8.63
CA ALA A 281 15.93 -12.54 8.33
C ALA A 281 16.32 -13.58 9.40
N LEU A 282 16.01 -13.31 10.67
CA LEU A 282 16.38 -14.15 11.82
C LEU A 282 15.30 -15.17 12.21
N GLY A 283 14.02 -14.87 11.86
CA GLY A 283 12.88 -15.66 12.28
C GLY A 283 12.69 -16.95 11.50
N ASN A 284 11.90 -17.84 12.07
CA ASN A 284 11.39 -19.05 11.42
C ASN A 284 9.98 -19.36 11.94
N PRO A 285 9.18 -20.18 11.23
CA PRO A 285 7.81 -20.46 11.65
C PRO A 285 7.68 -21.44 12.83
N GLY A 286 8.79 -22.00 13.32
CA GLY A 286 8.85 -22.86 14.50
C GLY A 286 9.10 -22.07 15.79
N SER A 287 10.20 -22.37 16.48
CA SER A 287 10.60 -21.68 17.74
C SER A 287 10.86 -20.18 17.56
N GLY A 288 11.17 -19.74 16.34
CA GLY A 288 11.41 -18.34 15.99
C GLY A 288 10.15 -17.57 15.51
N VAL A 289 8.96 -18.14 15.56
CA VAL A 289 7.72 -17.51 15.08
C VAL A 289 7.41 -16.17 15.77
N TRP A 290 7.83 -16.00 17.02
CA TRP A 290 7.71 -14.75 17.75
C TRP A 290 8.40 -13.57 17.04
N MET A 291 9.49 -13.83 16.28
CA MET A 291 10.15 -12.80 15.48
C MET A 291 9.26 -12.37 14.30
N PHE A 292 8.56 -13.31 13.67
CA PHE A 292 7.56 -12.97 12.65
C PHE A 292 6.41 -12.15 13.23
N VAL A 293 5.87 -12.58 14.37
CA VAL A 293 4.82 -11.84 15.08
C VAL A 293 5.28 -10.42 15.42
N LEU A 294 6.47 -10.28 16.00
CA LEU A 294 7.05 -8.98 16.33
C LEU A 294 7.27 -8.12 15.08
N SER A 295 7.75 -8.71 13.98
CA SER A 295 7.88 -8.02 12.69
C SER A 295 6.53 -7.50 12.20
N MET A 296 5.45 -8.27 12.34
CA MET A 296 4.10 -7.83 11.97
C MET A 296 3.61 -6.67 12.87
N ILE A 297 3.88 -6.73 14.16
CA ILE A 297 3.52 -5.66 15.12
C ILE A 297 4.31 -4.38 14.82
N VAL A 298 5.58 -4.48 14.51
CA VAL A 298 6.44 -3.33 14.18
C VAL A 298 5.99 -2.62 12.89
N TYR A 299 5.26 -3.30 12.01
CA TYR A 299 4.76 -2.71 10.77
C TYR A 299 3.92 -1.45 10.98
N GLY A 300 3.04 -1.42 11.96
CA GLY A 300 2.22 -0.24 12.25
C GLY A 300 3.08 1.00 12.55
N VAL A 301 4.15 0.82 13.33
CA VAL A 301 5.10 1.90 13.59
C VAL A 301 5.85 2.28 12.31
N ALA A 302 6.32 1.30 11.55
CA ALA A 302 7.09 1.52 10.33
C ALA A 302 6.30 2.28 9.27
N PHE A 303 5.01 1.95 9.10
CA PHE A 303 4.15 2.51 8.07
C PHE A 303 3.51 3.84 8.49
N ASP A 304 2.76 3.85 9.61
CA ASP A 304 1.93 4.99 9.98
C ASP A 304 2.72 6.16 10.52
N PHE A 305 3.75 5.91 11.32
CA PHE A 305 4.55 6.99 11.89
C PHE A 305 5.18 7.83 10.80
N PHE A 306 5.63 7.22 9.70
CA PHE A 306 6.16 7.98 8.59
C PHE A 306 5.05 8.66 7.77
N ASN A 307 4.00 7.95 7.40
CA ASN A 307 2.95 8.49 6.55
C ASN A 307 2.26 9.70 7.19
N ILE A 308 1.91 9.61 8.47
CA ILE A 308 1.21 10.68 9.17
C ILE A 308 2.15 11.83 9.50
N SER A 309 3.36 11.55 10.02
CA SER A 309 4.34 12.61 10.29
C SER A 309 4.82 13.30 9.01
N GLY A 310 4.95 12.55 7.91
CA GLY A 310 5.30 13.10 6.59
C GLY A 310 4.19 13.98 6.03
N SER A 311 2.95 13.55 6.12
CA SER A 311 1.79 14.34 5.74
C SER A 311 1.71 15.65 6.53
N LEU A 312 1.90 15.60 7.86
CA LEU A 312 1.94 16.79 8.72
C LEU A 312 3.12 17.70 8.37
N PHE A 313 4.29 17.13 8.05
CA PHE A 313 5.43 17.93 7.60
C PHE A 313 5.12 18.70 6.32
N VAL A 314 4.50 18.05 5.34
CA VAL A 314 4.04 18.69 4.10
C VAL A 314 3.06 19.82 4.40
N GLU A 315 2.07 19.55 5.25
CA GLU A 315 1.05 20.54 5.61
C GLU A 315 1.66 21.79 6.25
N GLN A 316 2.61 21.62 7.17
CA GLN A 316 3.27 22.72 7.88
C GLN A 316 4.24 23.54 7.03
N ASN A 317 4.71 22.98 5.90
CA ASN A 317 5.72 23.60 5.05
C ASN A 317 5.21 24.02 3.65
N THR A 318 3.91 23.96 3.43
CA THR A 318 3.25 24.37 2.17
C THR A 318 2.12 25.34 2.41
N ASP A 319 1.97 26.27 1.47
CA ASP A 319 0.86 27.22 1.48
C ASP A 319 -0.49 26.52 1.32
N THR A 320 -1.54 27.07 1.90
CA THR A 320 -2.90 26.51 1.88
C THR A 320 -3.38 26.18 0.45
N LYS A 321 -3.02 27.02 -0.53
CA LYS A 321 -3.40 26.84 -1.95
C LYS A 321 -2.70 25.63 -2.61
N GLN A 322 -1.57 25.19 -2.09
CA GLN A 322 -0.75 24.10 -2.68
C GLN A 322 -0.77 22.82 -1.84
N ARG A 323 -1.38 22.81 -0.66
CA ARG A 323 -1.38 21.68 0.27
C ARG A 323 -1.86 20.38 -0.37
N SER A 324 -2.99 20.42 -1.07
CA SER A 324 -3.53 19.22 -1.72
C SER A 324 -2.57 18.64 -2.78
N SER A 325 -1.99 19.51 -3.62
CA SER A 325 -1.02 19.09 -4.63
C SER A 325 0.28 18.57 -4.00
N ALA A 326 0.72 19.16 -2.88
CA ALA A 326 1.90 18.72 -2.15
C ALA A 326 1.70 17.36 -1.46
N GLN A 327 0.50 17.10 -0.90
CA GLN A 327 0.11 15.79 -0.39
C GLN A 327 0.05 14.75 -1.53
N GLY A 328 -0.47 15.12 -2.69
CA GLY A 328 -0.44 14.29 -3.89
C GLY A 328 0.98 13.92 -4.30
N LEU A 329 1.91 14.89 -4.28
CA LEU A 329 3.33 14.64 -4.56
C LEU A 329 3.97 13.71 -3.52
N PHE A 330 3.61 13.86 -2.23
CA PHE A 330 4.07 12.96 -1.18
C PHE A 330 3.63 11.51 -1.44
N MET A 331 2.35 11.31 -1.76
CA MET A 331 1.82 9.99 -2.11
C MET A 331 2.44 9.43 -3.40
N LEU A 332 2.68 10.29 -4.39
CA LEU A 332 3.36 9.90 -5.62
C LEU A 332 4.79 9.41 -5.35
N MET A 333 5.54 10.13 -4.53
CA MET A 333 6.93 9.76 -4.19
C MET A 333 6.98 8.47 -3.36
N THR A 334 6.08 8.28 -2.40
CA THR A 334 6.05 7.09 -1.53
C THR A 334 5.42 5.89 -2.23
N ASN A 335 4.13 5.95 -2.52
CA ASN A 335 3.33 4.81 -2.98
C ASN A 335 3.37 4.60 -4.51
N GLY A 336 3.71 5.65 -5.26
CA GLY A 336 3.89 5.55 -6.71
C GLY A 336 5.32 5.15 -7.07
N ILE A 337 6.22 6.11 -7.11
CA ILE A 337 7.60 5.92 -7.61
C ILE A 337 8.40 5.03 -6.67
N GLY A 338 8.42 5.36 -5.36
CA GLY A 338 9.19 4.61 -4.37
C GLY A 338 8.78 3.15 -4.29
N ALA A 339 7.48 2.89 -4.18
CA ALA A 339 6.96 1.52 -4.14
C ALA A 339 7.25 0.74 -5.42
N THR A 340 7.14 1.36 -6.59
CA THR A 340 7.47 0.73 -7.89
C THR A 340 8.95 0.34 -7.96
N ILE A 341 9.85 1.28 -7.68
CA ILE A 341 11.29 1.01 -7.65
C ILE A 341 11.61 -0.07 -6.62
N GLY A 342 10.99 0.01 -5.43
CA GLY A 342 11.20 -0.94 -4.35
C GLY A 342 10.83 -2.36 -4.72
N THR A 343 9.68 -2.55 -5.33
CA THR A 343 9.20 -3.88 -5.73
C THR A 343 10.09 -4.50 -6.81
N LEU A 344 10.48 -3.71 -7.82
CA LEU A 344 11.36 -4.18 -8.90
C LEU A 344 12.79 -4.46 -8.39
N SER A 345 13.31 -3.60 -7.51
CA SER A 345 14.62 -3.81 -6.89
C SER A 345 14.61 -5.04 -5.97
N ALA A 346 13.52 -5.24 -5.19
CA ALA A 346 13.36 -6.44 -4.37
C ALA A 346 13.32 -7.71 -5.22
N GLN A 347 12.63 -7.69 -6.36
CA GLN A 347 12.64 -8.81 -7.31
C GLN A 347 14.06 -9.12 -7.81
N ALA A 348 14.83 -8.09 -8.14
CA ALA A 348 16.22 -8.27 -8.59
C ALA A 348 17.09 -8.91 -7.49
N VAL A 349 16.92 -8.49 -6.22
CA VAL A 349 17.59 -9.10 -5.07
C VAL A 349 17.16 -10.56 -4.90
N VAL A 350 15.87 -10.84 -4.90
CA VAL A 350 15.35 -12.22 -4.77
C VAL A 350 15.89 -13.11 -5.88
N ASN A 351 15.89 -12.63 -7.13
CA ASN A 351 16.45 -13.39 -8.27
C ASN A 351 17.94 -13.65 -8.10
N ALA A 352 18.72 -12.67 -7.62
CA ALA A 352 20.16 -12.83 -7.41
C ALA A 352 20.51 -13.82 -6.30
N TYR A 353 19.64 -13.96 -5.30
CA TYR A 353 19.82 -14.91 -4.19
C TYR A 353 18.99 -16.20 -4.37
N THR A 354 18.49 -16.47 -5.56
CA THR A 354 17.84 -17.74 -5.90
C THR A 354 18.79 -18.59 -6.72
N VAL A 355 19.17 -19.75 -6.16
CA VAL A 355 20.06 -20.72 -6.79
C VAL A 355 19.32 -22.05 -6.90
N ASP A 356 19.30 -22.64 -8.09
CA ASP A 356 18.62 -23.92 -8.38
C ASP A 356 17.15 -23.96 -7.92
N GLY A 357 16.46 -22.82 -8.06
CA GLY A 357 15.05 -22.69 -7.66
C GLY A 357 14.81 -22.46 -6.17
N VAL A 358 15.87 -22.45 -5.35
CA VAL A 358 15.79 -22.21 -3.90
C VAL A 358 16.25 -20.79 -3.58
N THR A 359 15.38 -20.00 -2.99
CA THR A 359 15.68 -18.63 -2.58
C THR A 359 16.31 -18.59 -1.20
N GLN A 360 17.45 -17.94 -1.07
CA GLN A 360 18.13 -17.67 0.20
C GLN A 360 17.47 -16.49 0.92
N TRP A 361 16.28 -16.69 1.46
CA TRP A 361 15.44 -15.62 2.00
C TRP A 361 16.11 -14.80 3.10
N ALA A 362 16.87 -15.43 4.00
CA ALA A 362 17.57 -14.70 5.05
C ALA A 362 18.51 -13.62 4.47
N ALA A 363 19.27 -13.98 3.41
CA ALA A 363 20.16 -13.04 2.73
C ALA A 363 19.36 -11.89 2.08
N CYS A 364 18.23 -12.18 1.43
CA CYS A 364 17.36 -11.15 0.86
C CYS A 364 16.89 -10.16 1.95
N TRP A 365 16.38 -10.67 3.07
CA TRP A 365 15.91 -9.82 4.17
C TRP A 365 17.02 -9.00 4.81
N TYR A 366 18.26 -9.53 4.91
CA TYR A 366 19.42 -8.74 5.36
C TYR A 366 19.75 -7.60 4.39
N VAL A 367 19.66 -7.84 3.08
CA VAL A 367 19.86 -6.78 2.07
C VAL A 367 18.80 -5.68 2.24
N PHE A 368 17.53 -6.03 2.42
CA PHE A 368 16.46 -5.07 2.67
C PHE A 368 16.64 -4.30 3.98
N ALA A 369 17.06 -4.98 5.05
CA ALA A 369 17.37 -4.35 6.33
C ALA A 369 18.57 -3.40 6.21
N GLY A 370 19.62 -3.78 5.49
CA GLY A 370 20.79 -2.96 5.20
C GLY A 370 20.42 -1.69 4.42
N TYR A 371 19.59 -1.83 3.38
CA TYR A 371 19.05 -0.70 2.64
C TYR A 371 18.29 0.27 3.57
N ALA A 372 17.35 -0.24 4.37
CA ALA A 372 16.57 0.57 5.30
C ALA A 372 17.46 1.27 6.32
N LEU A 373 18.51 0.61 6.80
CA LEU A 373 19.48 1.20 7.74
C LEU A 373 20.26 2.36 7.10
N VAL A 374 20.74 2.17 5.87
CA VAL A 374 21.46 3.23 5.14
C VAL A 374 20.55 4.45 4.95
N VAL A 375 19.29 4.25 4.56
CA VAL A 375 18.30 5.33 4.41
C VAL A 375 18.05 6.03 5.75
N ALA A 376 17.89 5.29 6.85
CA ALA A 376 17.66 5.86 8.17
C ALA A 376 18.86 6.70 8.66
N VAL A 377 20.07 6.20 8.49
CA VAL A 377 21.31 6.92 8.87
C VAL A 377 21.47 8.18 8.02
N ALA A 378 21.29 8.06 6.70
CA ALA A 378 21.37 9.21 5.78
C ALA A 378 20.32 10.28 6.15
N PHE A 379 19.09 9.87 6.45
CA PHE A 379 18.04 10.77 6.90
C PHE A 379 18.41 11.50 8.20
N ALA A 380 18.92 10.78 9.18
CA ALA A 380 19.32 11.35 10.47
C ALA A 380 20.38 12.45 10.31
N LEU A 381 21.34 12.24 9.39
CA LEU A 381 22.45 13.17 9.12
C LEU A 381 22.05 14.36 8.25
N ILE A 382 21.27 14.11 7.19
CA ILE A 382 20.97 15.10 6.15
C ILE A 382 19.72 15.92 6.46
N PHE A 383 18.67 15.28 6.99
CA PHE A 383 17.40 15.94 7.23
C PHE A 383 17.44 16.76 8.55
N ARG A 384 17.54 18.09 8.41
CA ARG A 384 17.56 19.04 9.53
C ARG A 384 16.41 20.02 9.40
N PRO A 385 15.18 19.69 9.87
CA PRO A 385 14.10 20.64 9.91
C PRO A 385 14.49 21.76 10.90
N LYS A 386 14.39 23.02 10.49
CA LYS A 386 14.49 24.14 11.45
C LYS A 386 13.33 23.98 12.43
N THR A 387 13.63 23.75 13.67
CA THR A 387 12.65 23.77 14.76
C THR A 387 12.16 25.22 14.87
N LYS A 388 10.92 25.51 14.50
CA LYS A 388 10.28 26.73 15.03
C LYS A 388 10.21 26.51 16.54
N LYS A 389 10.96 27.29 17.32
CA LYS A 389 10.73 27.41 18.75
C LYS A 389 9.28 27.84 18.89
N HIS A 390 8.42 27.01 19.49
CA HIS A 390 7.20 27.49 20.11
C HIS A 390 7.65 28.53 21.15
N ASN A 391 7.46 29.80 20.86
CA ASN A 391 7.41 30.78 21.92
C ASN A 391 6.17 30.40 22.73
N GLU A 392 6.40 29.93 23.94
CA GLU A 392 5.40 29.90 24.99
C GLU A 392 4.96 31.35 25.23
N GLU A 393 3.72 31.68 24.86
CA GLU A 393 2.89 32.71 25.44
C GLU A 393 1.60 32.09 25.94
#